data_4fd8e557664a31647049147f2e6aa419
#
_entry.id   4fd8e557664a31647049147f2e6aa419
#
_cell.length_a   1.000
_cell.length_b   1.000
_cell.length_c   1.000
_cell.angle_alpha   90.00
_cell.angle_beta   90.00
_cell.angle_gamma   90.00
#
_symmetry.space_group_name_H-M   'P 1'
#
loop_
_entity.id
_entity.type
_entity.pdbx_description
1 polymer ?
#
loop_
_entity_poly.entity_id
_entity_poly.type
_entity_poly.pdbx_seq_one_letter_code
_entity_poly.pdbx_strand_id
1 'polypeptide(L)'
;MVIAWMLVVPARAADPDFQTLKGRWLRPDGGYVLEIRKIAADGTMDAAYLNPRPINVSRAKATRDKTTLRVFVELRAPNYPGSTYTLTYDPKRDELYGVYFQAVQGQSFDVVFVRAR
;
A
#
# COMPACT_ATOMS: atom_id res chain seq x y z
N MET A 1 12.47 51.68 -8.16
CA MET A 1 13.22 50.43 -8.09
C MET A 1 12.31 49.34 -7.55
N VAL A 2 11.93 48.44 -8.40
CA VAL A 2 11.03 47.36 -8.01
C VAL A 2 11.90 46.19 -7.56
N ILE A 3 11.86 45.91 -6.25
CA ILE A 3 12.49 44.72 -5.72
C ILE A 3 11.54 43.56 -5.99
N ALA A 4 11.88 42.75 -6.98
CA ALA A 4 11.15 41.51 -7.20
C ALA A 4 11.50 40.57 -6.05
N TRP A 5 10.59 40.43 -5.12
CA TRP A 5 10.67 39.36 -4.14
C TRP A 5 10.40 38.07 -4.84
N MET A 6 11.45 37.38 -5.20
CA MET A 6 11.29 35.94 -5.47
C MET A 6 11.03 35.27 -4.12
N LEU A 7 9.79 34.94 -3.89
CA LEU A 7 9.43 33.99 -2.87
C LEU A 7 10.12 32.66 -3.26
N VAL A 8 11.30 32.47 -2.72
CA VAL A 8 11.87 31.12 -2.69
C VAL A 8 11.04 30.40 -1.64
N VAL A 9 9.99 29.70 -2.09
CA VAL A 9 9.37 28.69 -1.25
C VAL A 9 10.45 27.66 -0.97
N PRO A 10 10.86 27.46 0.30
CA PRO A 10 11.78 26.39 0.58
C PRO A 10 11.23 25.11 -0.02
N ALA A 11 12.06 24.41 -0.78
CA ALA A 11 11.67 23.13 -1.33
C ALA A 11 11.22 22.25 -0.17
N ARG A 12 9.92 22.14 0.04
CA ARG A 12 9.38 21.09 0.87
C ARG A 12 9.88 19.78 0.28
N ALA A 13 10.46 18.93 1.13
CA ALA A 13 10.49 17.55 0.78
C ALA A 13 9.08 17.22 0.26
N ALA A 14 8.95 16.89 -1.00
CA ALA A 14 7.66 16.58 -1.59
C ALA A 14 6.98 15.54 -0.70
N ASP A 15 5.70 15.75 -0.38
CA ASP A 15 4.91 14.73 0.29
C ASP A 15 5.05 13.43 -0.50
N PRO A 16 5.17 12.28 0.17
CA PRO A 16 5.28 11.01 -0.53
C PRO A 16 4.13 10.85 -1.51
N ASP A 17 4.46 10.57 -2.75
CA ASP A 17 3.49 10.35 -3.80
C ASP A 17 2.91 8.95 -3.67
N PHE A 18 1.59 8.83 -3.73
CA PHE A 18 0.92 7.53 -3.79
C PHE A 18 1.44 6.65 -4.93
N GLN A 19 1.88 7.25 -6.03
CA GLN A 19 2.40 6.50 -7.17
C GLN A 19 3.64 5.67 -6.81
N THR A 20 4.34 6.00 -5.74
CA THR A 20 5.45 5.20 -5.21
C THR A 20 5.00 3.78 -4.85
N LEU A 21 3.73 3.61 -4.48
CA LEU A 21 3.18 2.32 -4.08
C LEU A 21 2.83 1.41 -5.26
N LYS A 22 2.81 1.93 -6.48
CA LYS A 22 2.46 1.14 -7.67
C LYS A 22 3.50 0.07 -7.92
N GLY A 23 3.04 -1.09 -8.36
CA GLY A 23 3.90 -2.19 -8.71
C GLY A 23 3.47 -3.50 -8.09
N ARG A 24 4.34 -4.47 -8.17
CA ARG A 24 4.12 -5.80 -7.61
C ARG A 24 4.90 -5.96 -6.32
N TRP A 25 4.22 -6.49 -5.34
CA TRP A 25 4.76 -6.70 -4.01
C TRP A 25 4.64 -8.18 -3.65
N LEU A 26 5.76 -8.77 -3.22
CA LEU A 26 5.82 -10.19 -2.89
C LEU A 26 5.88 -10.36 -1.37
N ARG A 27 5.03 -11.22 -0.84
CA ARG A 27 5.13 -11.69 0.53
C ARG A 27 5.97 -12.98 0.56
N PRO A 28 7.23 -12.92 1.01
CA PRO A 28 8.15 -14.05 0.87
C PRO A 28 7.72 -15.31 1.63
N ASP A 29 7.03 -15.13 2.76
CA ASP A 29 6.63 -16.24 3.63
C ASP A 29 5.45 -17.08 3.09
N GLY A 30 4.95 -16.79 1.91
CA GLY A 30 3.86 -17.56 1.33
C GLY A 30 3.78 -17.44 -0.18
N GLY A 31 4.60 -16.59 -0.77
CA GLY A 31 4.58 -16.36 -2.21
C GLY A 31 3.37 -15.57 -2.68
N TYR A 32 2.60 -14.97 -1.77
CA TYR A 32 1.46 -14.13 -2.14
C TYR A 32 1.93 -12.86 -2.80
N VAL A 33 1.18 -12.41 -3.82
CA VAL A 33 1.51 -11.20 -4.57
C VAL A 33 0.38 -10.19 -4.43
N LEU A 34 0.72 -8.99 -4.03
CA LEU A 34 -0.15 -7.82 -4.08
C LEU A 34 0.29 -6.96 -5.25
N GLU A 35 -0.60 -6.71 -6.20
CA GLU A 35 -0.30 -5.91 -7.37
C GLU A 35 -1.12 -4.62 -7.30
N ILE A 36 -0.46 -3.49 -7.14
CA ILE A 36 -1.10 -2.18 -7.09
C ILE A 36 -0.95 -1.56 -8.48
N ARG A 37 -2.06 -1.46 -9.21
CA ARG A 37 -2.07 -1.05 -10.63
C ARG A 37 -2.28 0.42 -10.82
N LYS A 38 -3.25 0.99 -10.09
CA LYS A 38 -3.63 2.39 -10.19
C LYS A 38 -3.98 2.92 -8.81
N ILE A 39 -3.68 4.20 -8.59
CA ILE A 39 -4.03 4.88 -7.35
C ILE A 39 -4.62 6.24 -7.73
N ALA A 40 -5.86 6.48 -7.33
CA ALA A 40 -6.51 7.75 -7.53
C ALA A 40 -6.00 8.80 -6.55
N ALA A 41 -6.28 10.07 -6.81
CA ALA A 41 -5.83 11.16 -5.94
C ALA A 41 -6.37 11.04 -4.52
N ASP A 42 -7.56 10.46 -4.34
CA ASP A 42 -8.15 10.23 -3.01
C ASP A 42 -7.60 8.98 -2.30
N GLY A 43 -6.69 8.25 -2.94
CA GLY A 43 -6.08 7.04 -2.40
C GLY A 43 -6.78 5.74 -2.79
N THR A 44 -7.93 5.79 -3.45
CA THR A 44 -8.60 4.58 -3.93
C THR A 44 -7.70 3.86 -4.91
N MET A 45 -7.50 2.54 -4.71
CA MET A 45 -6.58 1.75 -5.52
C MET A 45 -7.31 0.70 -6.33
N ASP A 46 -6.80 0.47 -7.55
CA ASP A 46 -7.06 -0.75 -8.31
C ASP A 46 -5.92 -1.72 -7.97
N ALA A 47 -6.23 -2.76 -7.23
CA ALA A 47 -5.25 -3.74 -6.77
C ALA A 47 -5.75 -5.16 -6.99
N ALA A 48 -4.80 -6.06 -7.21
CA ALA A 48 -5.06 -7.50 -7.32
C ALA A 48 -4.25 -8.25 -6.27
N TYR A 49 -4.81 -9.34 -5.76
CA TYR A 49 -4.13 -10.21 -4.82
C TYR A 49 -4.10 -11.63 -5.40
N LEU A 50 -2.91 -12.22 -5.45
CA LEU A 50 -2.68 -13.51 -6.09
C LEU A 50 -2.13 -14.54 -5.09
N ASN A 51 -2.79 -15.71 -5.01
CA ASN A 51 -2.41 -16.79 -4.08
C ASN A 51 -2.60 -18.19 -4.70
N PRO A 52 -1.89 -18.64 -5.70
CA PRO A 52 -1.38 -17.93 -6.87
C PRO A 52 -2.49 -17.41 -7.79
N ARG A 53 -3.73 -17.88 -7.58
CA ARG A 53 -4.90 -17.43 -8.35
C ARG A 53 -5.41 -16.10 -7.79
N PRO A 54 -6.08 -15.30 -8.61
CA PRO A 54 -6.66 -14.05 -8.12
C PRO A 54 -7.69 -14.29 -7.03
N ILE A 55 -7.53 -13.55 -5.93
CA ILE A 55 -8.49 -13.48 -4.83
C ILE A 55 -9.17 -12.13 -4.92
N ASN A 56 -10.49 -12.09 -4.85
CA ASN A 56 -11.21 -10.84 -5.01
C ASN A 56 -10.81 -9.81 -3.93
N VAL A 57 -10.45 -8.62 -4.39
CA VAL A 57 -10.17 -7.46 -3.54
C VAL A 57 -11.45 -6.60 -3.49
N SER A 58 -12.08 -6.51 -2.33
CA SER A 58 -13.32 -5.73 -2.17
C SER A 58 -13.03 -4.27 -1.90
N ARG A 59 -11.92 -3.96 -1.25
CA ARG A 59 -11.46 -2.59 -1.00
C ARG A 59 -9.96 -2.53 -1.02
N ALA A 60 -9.44 -1.46 -1.61
CA ALA A 60 -8.01 -1.17 -1.56
C ALA A 60 -7.85 0.35 -1.51
N LYS A 61 -7.11 0.84 -0.53
CA LYS A 61 -6.95 2.27 -0.31
C LYS A 61 -5.57 2.61 0.22
N ALA A 62 -4.96 3.62 -0.37
CA ALA A 62 -3.78 4.27 0.17
C ALA A 62 -4.20 5.47 1.00
N THR A 63 -3.54 5.69 2.11
CA THR A 63 -3.71 6.88 2.95
C THR A 63 -2.35 7.49 3.26
N ARG A 64 -2.37 8.77 3.60
CA ARG A 64 -1.17 9.48 4.00
C ARG A 64 -1.40 10.05 5.39
N ASP A 65 -0.48 9.72 6.30
CA ASP A 65 -0.42 10.32 7.62
C ASP A 65 0.92 11.06 7.72
N LYS A 66 0.88 12.39 7.55
CA LYS A 66 2.09 13.22 7.42
C LYS A 66 2.92 12.74 6.23
N THR A 67 4.10 12.19 6.49
CA THR A 67 4.99 11.66 5.45
C THR A 67 4.90 10.15 5.28
N THR A 68 4.04 9.50 6.05
CA THR A 68 3.91 8.04 6.04
C THR A 68 2.77 7.61 5.12
N LEU A 69 3.09 6.73 4.18
CA LEU A 69 2.09 6.10 3.31
C LEU A 69 1.63 4.78 3.92
N ARG A 70 0.32 4.54 3.87
CA ARG A 70 -0.29 3.31 4.35
C ARG A 70 -1.16 2.70 3.27
N VAL A 71 -1.26 1.38 3.31
CA VAL A 71 -2.05 0.60 2.36
C VAL A 71 -3.01 -0.27 3.14
N PHE A 72 -4.28 -0.20 2.77
CA PHE A 72 -5.31 -1.09 3.29
C PHE A 72 -5.88 -1.91 2.14
N VAL A 73 -5.99 -3.23 2.35
CA VAL A 73 -6.59 -4.15 1.37
C VAL A 73 -7.53 -5.08 2.11
N GLU A 74 -8.76 -5.19 1.63
CA GLU A 74 -9.74 -6.15 2.11
C GLU A 74 -10.01 -7.20 1.05
N LEU A 75 -9.94 -8.46 1.44
CA LEU A 75 -10.21 -9.60 0.57
C LEU A 75 -11.60 -10.17 0.85
N ARG A 76 -12.37 -10.45 -0.22
CA ARG A 76 -13.65 -11.14 -0.12
C ARG A 76 -13.76 -12.22 -1.19
N ALA A 77 -13.62 -13.43 -0.73
CA ALA A 77 -13.73 -14.63 -1.55
C ALA A 77 -14.10 -15.79 -0.61
N PRO A 78 -14.45 -16.97 -1.11
CA PRO A 78 -14.94 -18.08 -0.26
C PRO A 78 -14.07 -18.41 0.96
N ASN A 79 -12.75 -18.33 0.87
CA ASN A 79 -11.87 -18.59 2.02
C ASN A 79 -11.30 -17.30 2.64
N TYR A 80 -11.85 -16.15 2.25
CA TYR A 80 -11.38 -14.84 2.68
C TYR A 80 -12.57 -13.94 2.99
N PRO A 81 -13.30 -14.19 4.09
CA PRO A 81 -14.51 -13.43 4.41
C PRO A 81 -14.20 -12.11 5.11
N GLY A 82 -13.52 -11.21 4.42
CA GLY A 82 -13.12 -9.92 4.99
C GLY A 82 -11.75 -9.92 5.64
N SER A 83 -10.85 -10.82 5.23
CA SER A 83 -9.45 -10.76 5.66
C SER A 83 -8.80 -9.48 5.15
N THR A 84 -7.94 -8.86 5.97
CA THR A 84 -7.39 -7.55 5.65
C THR A 84 -5.89 -7.48 5.81
N TYR A 85 -5.27 -6.65 4.98
CA TYR A 85 -3.91 -6.18 5.17
C TYR A 85 -3.95 -4.71 5.56
N THR A 86 -3.25 -4.37 6.62
CA THR A 86 -3.00 -2.99 7.04
C THR A 86 -1.50 -2.79 7.06
N LEU A 87 -0.98 -2.08 6.08
CA LEU A 87 0.44 -2.01 5.81
C LEU A 87 0.95 -0.58 5.85
N THR A 88 2.21 -0.42 6.21
CA THR A 88 2.93 0.85 6.20
C THR A 88 4.10 0.74 5.23
N TYR A 89 4.33 1.78 4.44
CA TYR A 89 5.45 1.81 3.52
C TYR A 89 6.73 2.27 4.23
N ASP A 90 7.79 1.49 4.07
CA ASP A 90 9.14 1.83 4.51
C ASP A 90 9.96 2.27 3.31
N PRO A 91 10.22 3.59 3.14
CA PRO A 91 10.95 4.07 1.97
C PRO A 91 12.44 3.69 1.97
N LYS A 92 13.01 3.42 3.14
CA LYS A 92 14.43 3.03 3.22
C LYS A 92 14.67 1.64 2.68
N ARG A 93 13.74 0.73 2.93
CA ARG A 93 13.83 -0.67 2.50
C ARG A 93 13.02 -0.97 1.25
N ASP A 94 12.17 -0.03 0.82
CA ASP A 94 11.20 -0.24 -0.25
C ASP A 94 10.34 -1.47 0.03
N GLU A 95 9.76 -1.50 1.23
CA GLU A 95 8.94 -2.59 1.73
C GLU A 95 7.61 -2.07 2.27
N LEU A 96 6.61 -2.94 2.24
CA LEU A 96 5.35 -2.73 2.96
C LEU A 96 5.34 -3.69 4.15
N TYR A 97 5.12 -3.19 5.34
CA TYR A 97 5.08 -4.01 6.54
C TYR A 97 3.83 -3.70 7.35
N GLY A 98 3.34 -4.67 8.06
CA GLY A 98 2.19 -4.46 8.93
C GLY A 98 1.52 -5.76 9.32
N VAL A 99 0.19 -5.79 9.30
CA VAL A 99 -0.61 -6.86 9.86
C VAL A 99 -1.55 -7.43 8.81
N TYR A 100 -1.57 -8.75 8.72
CA TYR A 100 -2.60 -9.51 8.04
C TYR A 100 -3.58 -10.05 9.07
N PHE A 101 -4.84 -9.66 8.97
CA PHE A 101 -5.92 -10.23 9.76
C PHE A 101 -6.61 -11.33 8.97
N GLN A 102 -6.49 -12.58 9.44
CA GLN A 102 -7.11 -13.73 8.84
C GLN A 102 -8.49 -13.94 9.46
N ALA A 103 -9.53 -13.61 8.72
CA ALA A 103 -10.88 -13.51 9.25
C ALA A 103 -11.49 -14.86 9.64
N VAL A 104 -11.12 -15.95 8.95
CA VAL A 104 -11.68 -17.28 9.23
C VAL A 104 -11.34 -17.71 10.65
N GLN A 105 -10.10 -17.52 11.08
CA GLN A 105 -9.60 -17.93 12.40
C GLN A 105 -9.57 -16.78 13.40
N GLY A 106 -9.82 -15.55 12.95
CA GLY A 106 -9.75 -14.38 13.82
C GLY A 106 -8.34 -14.08 14.32
N GLN A 107 -7.32 -14.43 13.58
CA GLN A 107 -5.92 -14.28 13.97
C GLN A 107 -5.22 -13.20 13.15
N SER A 108 -4.27 -12.51 13.80
CA SER A 108 -3.44 -11.49 13.18
C SER A 108 -1.99 -11.96 13.08
N PHE A 109 -1.35 -11.64 11.96
CA PHE A 109 0.04 -12.01 11.70
C PHE A 109 0.81 -10.78 11.24
N ASP A 110 2.02 -10.62 11.74
CA ASP A 110 2.94 -9.63 11.20
C ASP A 110 3.45 -10.10 9.84
N VAL A 111 3.42 -9.21 8.87
CA VAL A 111 3.79 -9.53 7.50
C VAL A 111 4.67 -8.45 6.88
N VAL A 112 5.44 -8.84 5.88
CA VAL A 112 6.25 -7.95 5.07
C VAL A 112 6.06 -8.31 3.61
N PHE A 113 5.88 -7.29 2.78
CA PHE A 113 5.94 -7.41 1.32
C PHE A 113 7.17 -6.70 0.82
N VAL A 114 7.92 -7.36 -0.03
CA VAL A 114 9.07 -6.76 -0.72
C VAL A 114 8.68 -6.45 -2.15
N ARG A 115 9.29 -5.41 -2.73
CA ARG A 115 9.00 -5.09 -4.12
C ARG A 115 9.53 -6.20 -5.03
N ALA A 116 8.64 -6.75 -5.85
CA ALA A 116 9.00 -7.73 -6.86
C ALA A 116 9.55 -6.98 -8.07
N ARG A 117 10.69 -7.44 -8.55
CA ARG A 117 11.36 -6.84 -9.71
C ARG A 117 11.41 -7.78 -10.89
#